data_c659ce9ae4d1ea03164ae0d3788fc562
#
_entry.id   c659ce9ae4d1ea03164ae0d3788fc562
#
_cell.length_a   1.000
_cell.length_b   1.000
_cell.length_c   1.000
_cell.angle_alpha   90.00
_cell.angle_beta   90.00
_cell.angle_gamma   90.00
#
_symmetry.space_group_name_H-M   'P 1'
#
loop_
_entity.id
_entity.type
_entity.pdbx_description
1 polymer ?
#
loop_
_entity_poly.entity_id
_entity_poly.type
_entity_poly.pdbx_seq_one_letter_code
_entity_poly.pdbx_strand_id
1 'polypeptide(L)'
;MEKAVWNVLFNKADDICQPRDLSDTVFAASVGAALVTEEGNIYKGVNLDTACSLGFCAERNAIGSMVTAGESQISKLVAVRNGQVILPCGVCRELLMQLDERNKDMEVLVKLEGYETKRLSQLLPDYWR
;
A
#
# COMPACT_ATOMS: atom_id res chain seq x y z
N MET A 1 8.55 -18.05 7.37
CA MET A 1 7.34 -17.40 7.88
C MET A 1 7.12 -16.04 7.22
N GLU A 2 8.07 -15.11 7.37
CA GLU A 2 7.94 -13.79 6.73
C GLU A 2 7.88 -13.85 5.21
N LYS A 3 8.66 -14.73 4.60
CA LYS A 3 8.65 -14.91 3.15
C LYS A 3 7.27 -15.34 2.64
N ALA A 4 6.60 -16.21 3.37
CA ALA A 4 5.26 -16.67 3.01
C ALA A 4 4.24 -15.52 3.06
N VAL A 5 4.33 -14.67 4.07
CA VAL A 5 3.45 -13.50 4.20
C VAL A 5 3.67 -12.54 3.04
N TRP A 6 4.93 -12.25 2.70
CA TRP A 6 5.25 -11.37 1.58
C TRP A 6 4.73 -11.91 0.24
N ASN A 7 4.84 -13.21 0.03
CA ASN A 7 4.29 -13.82 -1.20
C ASN A 7 2.77 -13.70 -1.26
N VAL A 8 2.09 -13.90 -0.13
CA VAL A 8 0.63 -13.74 -0.06
C VAL A 8 0.24 -12.29 -0.38
N LEU A 9 0.91 -11.32 0.26
CA LEU A 9 0.61 -9.91 0.04
C LEU A 9 0.91 -9.49 -1.40
N PHE A 10 2.05 -9.89 -1.94
CA PHE A 10 2.41 -9.59 -3.31
C PHE A 10 1.36 -10.14 -4.29
N ASN A 11 0.98 -11.40 -4.13
CA ASN A 11 0.00 -12.02 -5.01
C ASN A 11 -1.37 -11.33 -4.92
N LYS A 12 -1.79 -10.96 -3.73
CA LYS A 12 -3.06 -10.24 -3.56
C LYS A 12 -3.02 -8.86 -4.21
N ALA A 13 -1.91 -8.16 -4.11
CA ALA A 13 -1.74 -6.86 -4.76
C ALA A 13 -1.67 -7.02 -6.30
N ASP A 14 -0.93 -8.00 -6.77
CA ASP A 14 -0.78 -8.25 -8.20
C ASP A 14 -2.09 -8.68 -8.86
N ASP A 15 -2.85 -9.53 -8.19
CA ASP A 15 -4.12 -10.07 -8.71
C ASP A 15 -5.16 -8.98 -8.99
N ILE A 16 -5.15 -7.90 -8.23
CA ILE A 16 -6.10 -6.80 -8.43
C ILE A 16 -5.59 -5.74 -9.40
N CYS A 17 -4.34 -5.84 -9.85
CA CYS A 17 -3.79 -4.96 -10.90
C CYS A 17 -4.40 -5.33 -12.24
N GLN A 18 -5.56 -4.77 -12.55
CA GLN A 18 -6.25 -4.99 -13.81
C GLN A 18 -6.60 -3.63 -14.43
N PRO A 19 -5.62 -2.98 -15.09
CA PRO A 19 -5.79 -1.64 -15.65
C PRO A 19 -6.99 -1.59 -16.58
N ARG A 20 -7.87 -0.60 -16.36
CA ARG A 20 -9.09 -0.48 -17.15
C ARG A 20 -9.71 0.91 -17.04
N ASP A 21 -10.40 1.32 -18.09
CA ASP A 21 -11.24 2.50 -18.07
C ASP A 21 -12.56 2.15 -17.38
N LEU A 22 -12.98 3.01 -16.45
CA LEU A 22 -14.30 2.91 -15.84
C LEU A 22 -15.26 3.85 -16.53
N SER A 23 -14.75 4.95 -17.10
CA SER A 23 -15.51 5.96 -17.81
C SER A 23 -14.54 6.73 -18.72
N ASP A 24 -15.03 7.75 -19.40
CA ASP A 24 -14.18 8.62 -20.23
C ASP A 24 -13.14 9.39 -19.42
N THR A 25 -13.36 9.56 -18.12
CA THR A 25 -12.47 10.35 -17.27
C THR A 25 -11.84 9.57 -16.13
N VAL A 26 -12.20 8.30 -15.92
CA VAL A 26 -11.68 7.52 -14.79
C VAL A 26 -11.02 6.25 -15.28
N PHE A 27 -9.76 6.10 -14.92
CA PHE A 27 -8.96 4.90 -15.17
C PHE A 27 -8.58 4.26 -13.83
N ALA A 28 -8.58 2.96 -13.75
CA ALA A 28 -8.35 2.25 -12.49
C ALA A 28 -7.34 1.12 -12.61
N ALA A 29 -6.75 0.79 -11.47
CA ALA A 29 -6.04 -0.46 -11.22
C ALA A 29 -4.74 -0.65 -12.00
N SER A 30 -4.02 0.43 -12.31
CA SER A 30 -2.64 0.31 -12.78
C SER A 30 -1.69 -0.11 -11.66
N VAL A 31 -2.09 0.14 -10.40
CA VAL A 31 -1.36 -0.28 -9.20
C VAL A 31 -2.31 -1.01 -8.27
N GLY A 32 -1.83 -2.08 -7.67
CA GLY A 32 -2.53 -2.76 -6.59
C GLY A 32 -1.69 -2.70 -5.33
N ALA A 33 -2.34 -2.56 -4.18
CA ALA A 33 -1.66 -2.56 -2.90
C ALA A 33 -2.32 -3.57 -1.96
N ALA A 34 -1.52 -4.15 -1.08
CA ALA A 34 -2.01 -5.03 -0.03
C ALA A 34 -1.23 -4.76 1.24
N LEU A 35 -1.94 -4.80 2.36
CA LEU A 35 -1.33 -4.62 3.66
C LEU A 35 -1.86 -5.67 4.63
N VAL A 36 -1.08 -5.98 5.64
CA VAL A 36 -1.52 -6.81 6.76
C VAL A 36 -1.34 -6.00 8.05
N THR A 37 -2.36 -6.03 8.89
CA THR A 37 -2.36 -5.31 10.17
C THR A 37 -1.66 -6.13 11.25
N GLU A 38 -1.40 -5.50 12.38
CA GLU A 38 -0.86 -6.20 13.55
C GLU A 38 -1.80 -7.28 14.05
N GLU A 39 -3.09 -7.17 13.80
CA GLU A 39 -4.07 -8.20 14.15
C GLU A 39 -4.15 -9.34 13.13
N GLY A 40 -3.38 -9.22 12.04
CA GLY A 40 -3.32 -10.28 11.01
C GLY A 40 -4.34 -10.16 9.89
N ASN A 41 -5.11 -9.07 9.84
CA ASN A 41 -6.11 -8.85 8.80
C ASN A 41 -5.48 -8.23 7.57
N ILE A 42 -5.88 -8.68 6.39
CA ILE A 42 -5.36 -8.20 5.12
C ILE A 42 -6.39 -7.30 4.44
N TYR A 43 -5.92 -6.14 3.98
CA TYR A 43 -6.73 -5.19 3.20
C TYR A 43 -6.00 -4.87 1.91
N LYS A 44 -6.76 -4.66 0.85
CA LYS A 44 -6.19 -4.39 -0.48
C LYS A 44 -6.99 -3.31 -1.19
N GLY A 45 -6.36 -2.67 -2.17
CA GLY A 45 -7.00 -1.62 -2.93
C GLY A 45 -6.25 -1.34 -4.23
N VAL A 46 -6.93 -0.68 -5.16
CA VAL A 46 -6.35 -0.23 -6.41
C VAL A 46 -6.43 1.29 -6.49
N ASN A 47 -5.60 1.89 -7.35
CA ASN A 47 -5.63 3.32 -7.58
C ASN A 47 -6.78 3.70 -8.51
N LEU A 48 -7.19 4.97 -8.41
CA LEU A 48 -8.08 5.60 -9.36
C LEU A 48 -7.39 6.84 -9.91
N ASP A 49 -7.33 6.94 -11.23
CA ASP A 49 -6.85 8.14 -11.93
C ASP A 49 -8.04 8.85 -12.51
N THR A 50 -8.17 10.13 -12.25
CA THR A 50 -9.36 10.91 -12.63
C THR A 50 -8.94 12.21 -13.28
N ALA A 51 -9.92 12.91 -13.85
CA ALA A 51 -9.74 14.31 -14.22
C ALA A 51 -9.58 15.12 -12.92
N CYS A 52 -8.83 16.20 -12.99
CA CYS A 52 -8.49 17.03 -11.83
C CYS A 52 -7.66 16.23 -10.81
N SER A 53 -7.76 16.54 -9.54
CA SER A 53 -6.98 15.90 -8.49
C SER A 53 -7.81 15.02 -7.56
N LEU A 54 -8.87 14.44 -8.10
CA LEU A 54 -9.78 13.57 -7.32
C LEU A 54 -9.23 12.18 -7.09
N GLY A 55 -8.32 11.73 -7.95
CA GLY A 55 -7.77 10.38 -7.88
C GLY A 55 -6.94 10.12 -6.64
N PHE A 56 -6.67 8.86 -6.39
CA PHE A 56 -5.86 8.47 -5.23
C PHE A 56 -5.10 7.17 -5.49
N CYS A 57 -4.05 6.98 -4.70
CA CYS A 57 -3.17 5.82 -4.83
C CYS A 57 -3.82 4.55 -4.28
N ALA A 58 -3.34 3.40 -4.78
CA ALA A 58 -3.79 2.09 -4.33
C ALA A 58 -3.64 1.91 -2.82
N GLU A 59 -2.54 2.39 -2.26
CA GLU A 59 -2.27 2.28 -0.83
C GLU A 59 -3.34 2.98 0.00
N ARG A 60 -3.76 4.18 -0.41
CA ARG A 60 -4.80 4.91 0.31
C ARG A 60 -6.16 4.20 0.25
N ASN A 61 -6.43 3.49 -0.84
CA ASN A 61 -7.65 2.70 -0.94
C ASN A 61 -7.62 1.51 0.05
N ALA A 62 -6.50 0.82 0.12
CA ALA A 62 -6.32 -0.26 1.10
C ALA A 62 -6.42 0.26 2.53
N ILE A 63 -5.81 1.42 2.79
CA ILE A 63 -5.87 2.09 4.10
C ILE A 63 -7.31 2.45 4.45
N GLY A 64 -8.07 2.97 3.49
CA GLY A 64 -9.47 3.31 3.72
C GLY A 64 -10.30 2.11 4.17
N SER A 65 -10.07 0.95 3.55
CA SER A 65 -10.75 -0.29 3.94
C SER A 65 -10.36 -0.70 5.36
N MET A 66 -9.08 -0.60 5.69
CA MET A 66 -8.57 -0.92 7.03
C MET A 66 -9.19 -0.03 8.10
N VAL A 67 -9.19 1.28 7.86
CA VAL A 67 -9.75 2.26 8.81
C VAL A 67 -11.25 2.04 8.97
N THR A 68 -11.96 1.75 7.88
CA THR A 68 -13.39 1.44 7.92
C THR A 68 -13.66 0.24 8.83
N ALA A 69 -12.77 -0.74 8.83
CA ALA A 69 -12.89 -1.93 9.68
C ALA A 69 -12.41 -1.69 11.12
N GLY A 70 -11.93 -0.50 11.45
CA GLY A 70 -11.57 -0.13 12.83
C GLY A 70 -10.11 -0.31 13.19
N GLU A 71 -9.23 -0.53 12.22
CA GLU A 71 -7.79 -0.72 12.49
C GLU A 71 -6.94 0.44 11.98
N SER A 72 -5.77 0.62 12.57
CA SER A 72 -4.84 1.70 12.18
C SER A 72 -3.38 1.29 12.22
N GLN A 73 -3.03 0.18 12.86
CA GLN A 73 -1.65 -0.28 12.98
C GLN A 73 -1.33 -1.34 11.96
N ILE A 74 -0.35 -1.05 11.09
CA ILE A 74 0.04 -1.90 9.97
C ILE A 74 1.36 -2.61 10.29
N SER A 75 1.45 -3.89 9.95
CA SER A 75 2.67 -4.66 10.08
C SER A 75 3.50 -4.62 8.78
N LYS A 76 2.85 -4.85 7.63
CA LYS A 76 3.53 -4.96 6.33
C LYS A 76 2.68 -4.37 5.21
N LEU A 77 3.33 -3.79 4.22
CA LEU A 77 2.67 -3.20 3.06
C LEU A 77 3.47 -3.48 1.79
N VAL A 78 2.78 -3.75 0.69
CA VAL A 78 3.39 -3.84 -0.64
C VAL A 78 2.48 -3.17 -1.67
N ALA A 79 3.09 -2.51 -2.64
CA ALA A 79 2.40 -1.99 -3.82
C ALA A 79 3.06 -2.58 -5.06
N VAL A 80 2.23 -2.93 -6.06
CA VAL A 80 2.67 -3.65 -7.25
C VAL A 80 2.13 -2.95 -8.50
N ARG A 81 2.98 -2.83 -9.50
CA ARG A 81 2.63 -2.30 -10.83
C ARG A 81 3.35 -3.13 -11.88
N ASN A 82 2.61 -3.66 -12.86
CA ASN A 82 3.17 -4.51 -13.92
C ASN A 82 4.03 -5.65 -13.38
N GLY A 83 3.56 -6.30 -12.32
CA GLY A 83 4.27 -7.43 -11.72
C GLY A 83 5.50 -7.05 -10.93
N GLN A 84 5.76 -5.76 -10.74
CA GLN A 84 6.94 -5.27 -10.01
C GLN A 84 6.54 -4.48 -8.78
N VAL A 85 7.33 -4.63 -7.72
CA VAL A 85 7.13 -3.87 -6.49
C VAL A 85 7.51 -2.40 -6.73
N ILE A 86 6.65 -1.49 -6.26
CA ILE A 86 6.95 -0.06 -6.26
C ILE A 86 6.82 0.47 -4.84
N LEU A 87 7.46 1.60 -4.58
CA LEU A 87 7.37 2.24 -3.27
C LEU A 87 6.13 3.14 -3.19
N PRO A 88 5.53 3.28 -2.00
CA PRO A 88 4.41 4.22 -1.83
C PRO A 88 4.88 5.65 -2.06
N CYS A 89 3.99 6.48 -2.62
CA CYS A 89 4.30 7.89 -2.85
C CYS A 89 4.37 8.67 -1.53
N GLY A 90 4.84 9.90 -1.60
CA GLY A 90 5.00 10.74 -0.41
C GLY A 90 3.70 10.95 0.37
N VAL A 91 2.58 11.15 -0.34
CA VAL A 91 1.26 11.32 0.29
C VAL A 91 0.88 10.06 1.08
N CYS A 92 1.10 8.88 0.49
CA CYS A 92 0.78 7.62 1.16
C CYS A 92 1.68 7.41 2.39
N ARG A 93 2.97 7.72 2.27
CA ARG A 93 3.90 7.61 3.41
C ARG A 93 3.48 8.51 4.56
N GLU A 94 3.08 9.74 4.23
CA GLU A 94 2.63 10.71 5.23
C GLU A 94 1.36 10.23 5.93
N LEU A 95 0.38 9.75 5.16
CA LEU A 95 -0.86 9.23 5.73
C LEU A 95 -0.60 8.04 6.67
N LEU A 96 0.23 7.11 6.24
CA LEU A 96 0.59 5.94 7.05
C LEU A 96 1.16 6.35 8.40
N MET A 97 2.04 7.36 8.41
CA MET A 97 2.66 7.84 9.64
C MET A 97 1.66 8.55 10.54
N GLN A 98 0.75 9.33 9.98
CA GLN A 98 -0.24 10.07 10.76
C GLN A 98 -1.32 9.19 11.38
N LEU A 99 -1.62 8.05 10.76
CA LEU A 99 -2.67 7.15 11.24
C LEU A 99 -2.37 6.56 12.61
N ASP A 100 -1.11 6.21 12.83
CA ASP A 100 -0.70 5.55 14.07
C ASP A 100 0.81 5.70 14.18
N GLU A 101 1.27 6.23 15.30
CA GLU A 101 2.70 6.45 15.52
C GLU A 101 3.52 5.16 15.42
N ARG A 102 2.93 4.04 15.78
CA ARG A 102 3.59 2.73 15.71
C ARG A 102 3.87 2.28 14.29
N ASN A 103 3.22 2.90 13.29
CA ASN A 103 3.46 2.59 11.87
C ASN A 103 4.87 2.96 11.43
N LYS A 104 5.60 3.74 12.22
CA LYS A 104 7.02 4.04 11.92
C LYS A 104 7.85 2.76 11.78
N ASP A 105 7.46 1.70 12.46
CA ASP A 105 8.17 0.41 12.46
C ASP A 105 7.61 -0.60 11.44
N MET A 106 6.53 -0.24 10.73
CA MET A 106 5.98 -1.13 9.72
C MET A 106 6.99 -1.40 8.61
N GLU A 107 6.91 -2.59 8.04
CA GLU A 107 7.79 -2.96 6.94
C GLU A 107 7.11 -2.70 5.59
N VAL A 108 7.86 -2.07 4.68
CA VAL A 108 7.43 -1.84 3.30
C VAL A 108 8.34 -2.67 2.40
N LEU A 109 7.75 -3.51 1.55
CA LEU A 109 8.52 -4.31 0.61
C LEU A 109 9.06 -3.38 -0.48
N VAL A 110 10.37 -3.40 -0.69
CA VAL A 110 11.02 -2.59 -1.73
C VAL A 110 11.44 -3.43 -2.91
N LYS A 111 11.61 -4.73 -2.71
CA LYS A 111 12.01 -5.66 -3.77
C LYS A 111 11.55 -7.06 -3.40
N LEU A 112 10.84 -7.73 -4.30
CA LEU A 112 10.37 -9.08 -4.04
C LEU A 112 11.51 -10.08 -4.02
N GLU A 113 12.44 -9.95 -4.96
CA GLU A 113 13.62 -10.79 -5.02
C GLU A 113 14.47 -10.53 -3.79
N GLY A 114 14.68 -11.56 -2.98
CA GLY A 114 15.40 -11.44 -1.71
C GLY A 114 14.57 -10.86 -0.57
N TYR A 115 13.32 -10.51 -0.82
CA TYR A 115 12.39 -9.97 0.19
C TYR A 115 12.97 -8.77 0.93
N GLU A 116 13.53 -7.83 0.16
CA GLU A 116 14.14 -6.62 0.72
C GLU A 116 13.05 -5.66 1.22
N THR A 117 13.20 -5.21 2.46
CA THR A 117 12.22 -4.32 3.10
C THR A 117 12.89 -3.08 3.69
N LYS A 118 12.08 -2.05 3.90
CA LYS A 118 12.46 -0.87 4.69
C LYS A 118 11.34 -0.57 5.66
N ARG A 119 11.69 0.01 6.80
CA ARG A 119 10.69 0.51 7.74
C ARG A 119 10.17 1.85 7.22
N LEU A 120 8.93 2.17 7.57
CA LEU A 120 8.33 3.44 7.15
C LEU A 120 9.19 4.64 7.59
N SER A 121 9.77 4.58 8.79
CA SER A 121 10.65 5.64 9.28
C SER A 121 11.86 5.89 8.38
N GLN A 122 12.34 4.86 7.68
CA GLN A 122 13.46 5.01 6.74
C GLN A 122 13.03 5.68 5.43
N LEU A 123 11.72 5.66 5.13
CA LEU A 123 11.15 6.30 3.95
C LEU A 123 10.67 7.72 4.24
N LEU A 124 10.75 8.17 5.50
CA LEU A 124 10.40 9.52 5.94
C LEU A 124 11.47 10.00 6.92
N PRO A 125 12.73 10.14 6.45
CA PRO A 125 13.81 10.60 7.34
C PRO A 125 13.52 12.02 7.83
N ASP A 126 13.94 12.28 9.07
CA ASP A 126 13.75 13.59 9.70
C ASP A 126 12.27 14.04 9.69
N TYR A 127 11.39 13.09 10.04
CA TYR A 127 9.95 13.35 10.04
C TYR A 127 9.59 14.51 10.96
N TRP A 128 8.69 15.38 10.49
CA TRP A 128 8.37 16.65 11.15
C TRP A 128 7.68 16.53 12.51
N ARG A 129 7.20 15.35 12.86
CA ARG A 129 6.37 15.15 14.02
C ARG A 129 6.94 14.13 15.00
#